data_041955472ca447563761f32b95015730
#
_entry.id   041955472ca447563761f32b95015730
#
_cell.length_a   1.000
_cell.length_b   1.000
_cell.length_c   1.000
_cell.angle_alpha   90.00
_cell.angle_beta   90.00
_cell.angle_gamma   90.00
#
_symmetry.space_group_name_H-M   'P 1'
#
loop_
_entity.id
_entity.type
_entity.pdbx_description
1 polymer ?
#
loop_
_entity_poly.entity_id
_entity_poly.type
_entity_poly.pdbx_seq_one_letter_code
_entity_poly.pdbx_strand_id
1 'polypeptide(L)' 'METDKAVIVRGGAKDFAQEVTIGSHHLIVDEPDSAGGTDRGPDAYQLIAAALGT' A
#
# COMPACT_ATOMS: atom_id res chain seq x y z
N MET A 1 -7.95 -20.24 -12.49
CA MET A 1 -7.08 -19.64 -11.50
C MET A 1 -7.17 -18.12 -11.55
N GLU A 2 -7.41 -17.51 -10.43
CA GLU A 2 -7.71 -16.08 -10.38
C GLU A 2 -6.52 -15.29 -9.87
N THR A 3 -5.38 -15.43 -10.54
CA THR A 3 -4.17 -14.73 -10.13
C THR A 3 -4.28 -13.21 -10.24
N ASP A 4 -5.15 -12.73 -11.14
CA ASP A 4 -5.38 -11.30 -11.29
C ASP A 4 -6.07 -10.68 -10.08
N LYS A 5 -6.59 -11.51 -9.17
CA LYS A 5 -7.22 -11.05 -7.93
C LYS A 5 -6.31 -11.20 -6.73
N ALA A 6 -5.12 -11.72 -6.91
CA ALA A 6 -4.19 -11.88 -5.81
C ALA A 6 -3.70 -10.51 -5.34
N VAL A 7 -3.53 -10.38 -4.04
CA VAL A 7 -2.99 -9.18 -3.41
C VAL A 7 -1.69 -9.57 -2.73
N ILE A 8 -0.61 -8.94 -3.13
CA ILE A 8 0.71 -9.23 -2.59
C ILE A 8 1.27 -7.95 -1.98
N VAL A 9 1.67 -8.03 -0.72
CA VAL A 9 2.26 -6.90 -0.01
C VAL A 9 3.70 -7.25 0.31
N ARG A 10 4.62 -6.38 -0.07
CA ARG A 10 6.03 -6.54 0.22
C ARG A 10 6.54 -5.33 0.97
N GLY A 11 7.09 -5.56 2.16
CA GLY A 11 7.65 -4.48 2.95
C GLY A 11 9.12 -4.29 2.70
N GLY A 12 9.57 -3.06 2.83
CA GLY A 12 10.99 -2.73 2.82
C GLY A 12 11.63 -3.09 4.14
N ALA A 13 12.93 -3.36 4.10
CA ALA A 13 13.66 -3.75 5.32
C ALA A 13 14.04 -2.55 6.19
N LYS A 14 14.05 -1.35 5.62
CA LYS A 14 14.63 -0.19 6.28
C LYS A 14 13.66 0.96 6.50
N ASP A 15 12.48 0.91 5.91
CA ASP A 15 11.51 1.98 6.04
C ASP A 15 10.12 1.40 6.07
N PHE A 16 9.11 2.27 6.14
CA PHE A 16 7.72 1.85 6.21
C PHE A 16 7.07 1.67 4.84
N ALA A 17 7.75 2.05 3.77
CA ALA A 17 7.16 1.94 2.44
C ALA A 17 6.99 0.47 2.07
N GLN A 18 5.83 0.16 1.51
CA GLN A 18 5.50 -1.18 1.07
C GLN A 18 4.99 -1.13 -0.35
N GLU A 19 5.32 -2.14 -1.12
CA GLU A 19 4.74 -2.33 -2.46
C GLU A 19 3.52 -3.23 -2.34
N VAL A 20 2.44 -2.80 -2.94
CA VAL A 20 1.22 -3.59 -3.02
C VAL A 20 0.93 -3.88 -4.48
N THR A 21 0.84 -5.16 -4.82
CA THR A 21 0.50 -5.59 -6.16
C THR A 21 -0.88 -6.24 -6.12
N ILE A 22 -1.77 -5.73 -6.93
CA ILE A 22 -3.14 -6.24 -7.03
C ILE A 22 -3.40 -6.51 -8.52
N GLY A 23 -3.32 -7.78 -8.91
CA GLY A 23 -3.40 -8.13 -10.32
C GLY A 23 -2.26 -7.45 -11.09
N SER A 24 -2.60 -6.58 -12.03
CA SER A 24 -1.62 -5.82 -12.80
C SER A 24 -1.37 -4.42 -12.23
N HIS A 25 -1.96 -4.10 -11.08
CA HIS A 25 -1.85 -2.78 -10.48
C HIS A 25 -0.80 -2.75 -9.39
N HIS A 26 -0.09 -1.64 -9.31
CA HIS A 26 0.95 -1.46 -8.31
C HIS A 26 0.70 -0.18 -7.54
N LEU A 27 0.81 -0.29 -6.22
CA LEU A 27 0.63 0.84 -5.31
C LEU A 27 1.80 0.88 -4.36
N ILE A 28 2.11 2.07 -3.89
CA ILE A 28 3.03 2.24 -2.76
C ILE A 28 2.19 2.68 -1.56
N VAL A 29 2.37 1.98 -0.45
CA VAL A 29 1.75 2.32 0.82
C VAL A 29 2.85 2.73 1.77
N ASP A 30 2.70 3.87 2.41
CA ASP A 30 3.74 4.43 3.26
C ASP A 30 3.08 5.17 4.42
N GLU A 31 3.90 5.60 5.36
CA GLU A 31 3.45 6.46 6.44
C GLU A 31 3.85 7.90 6.12
N PRO A 32 3.14 8.88 6.66
CA PRO A 32 3.57 10.27 6.50
C PRO A 32 4.85 10.55 7.27
N ASP A 33 5.52 11.63 6.93
CA ASP A 33 6.75 12.03 7.61
C ASP A 33 6.56 12.14 9.11
N SER A 34 5.41 12.64 9.55
CA SER A 34 5.12 12.79 10.97
C SER A 34 5.06 11.47 11.72
N ALA A 35 4.84 10.36 11.02
CA ALA A 35 4.79 9.03 11.60
C ALA A 35 6.07 8.21 11.32
N GLY A 36 7.08 8.85 10.78
CA GLY A 36 8.36 8.20 10.51
C GLY A 36 8.51 7.62 9.11
N GLY A 37 7.54 7.83 8.25
CA GLY A 37 7.61 7.38 6.87
C GLY A 37 8.21 8.44 5.95
N THR A 38 8.09 8.23 4.66
CA THR A 38 8.58 9.14 3.64
C THR A 38 7.48 9.66 2.73
N ASP A 39 6.24 9.38 3.08
CA ASP A 39 5.06 9.91 2.39
C ASP A 39 5.06 9.61 0.89
N ARG A 40 5.51 8.44 0.51
CA ARG A 40 5.54 8.03 -0.90
C ARG A 40 4.20 7.51 -1.39
N GLY A 41 3.25 7.31 -0.50
CA GLY A 41 1.92 6.85 -0.83
C GLY A 41 1.02 6.98 0.38
N PRO A 42 -0.27 6.63 0.24
CA PRO A 42 -1.20 6.68 1.36
C PRO A 42 -0.86 5.62 2.40
N ASP A 43 -1.33 5.83 3.62
CA ASP A 43 -1.22 4.80 4.64
C ASP A 43 -2.38 3.81 4.54
N ALA A 44 -2.32 2.74 5.34
CA ALA A 44 -3.32 1.69 5.27
C ALA A 44 -4.71 2.18 5.67
N TYR A 45 -4.81 3.09 6.63
CA TYR A 45 -6.11 3.61 7.05
C TYR A 45 -6.74 4.45 5.96
N GLN A 46 -5.94 5.21 5.23
CA GLN A 46 -6.43 5.98 4.08
C GLN A 46 -6.95 5.05 2.98
N LEU A 47 -6.28 3.92 2.76
CA LEU A 47 -6.73 2.95 1.79
C LEU A 47 -8.05 2.31 2.19
N ILE A 48 -8.23 2.01 3.48
CA ILE A 48 -9.50 1.49 3.98
C ILE A 48 -10.62 2.49 3.73
N ALA A 49 -10.37 3.76 4.03
CA ALA A 49 -11.36 4.80 3.81
C ALA A 49 -11.71 4.95 2.34
N ALA A 50 -10.71 4.89 1.46
CA ALA A 50 -10.94 4.97 0.03
C ALA A 50 -11.77 3.78 -0.46
N ALA A 51 -11.46 2.58 0.04
CA ALA A 51 -12.20 1.39 -0.33
C ALA A 51 -13.67 1.48 0.08
N LEU A 52 -13.92 2.01 1.27
CA LEU A 52 -15.30 2.18 1.76
C LEU A 52 -16.06 3.23 0.96
N GLY A 53 -15.37 4.22 0.42
CA GLY A 53 -15.99 5.28 -0.36
C GLY A 53 -16.32 4.89 -1.81
N THR A 54 -15.80 3.77 -2.25
CA THR A 54 -16.09 3.30 -3.60
C THR A 54 -17.23 2.29 -3.59
#